data_92a8761d161175b1c71011cf68d0f6ec
#
_entry.id   92a8761d161175b1c71011cf68d0f6ec
#
_cell.length_a   1.000
_cell.length_b   1.000
_cell.length_c   1.000
_cell.angle_alpha   90.00
_cell.angle_beta   90.00
_cell.angle_gamma   90.00
#
_symmetry.space_group_name_H-M   'P 1'
#
loop_
_entity.id
_entity.type
_entity.pdbx_description
1 polymer ?
#
loop_
_entity_poly.entity_id
_entity_poly.type
_entity_poly.pdbx_seq_one_letter_code
_entity_poly.pdbx_strand_id
1 'polypeptide(L)' 'MQLETAITKLIRFIQSRIEALSMSVTSGGVDNMENYKYIIGQINASEATKQELSNLLNDKEQNEGTVVDINSKSKN' A
#
# COMPACT_ATOMS: atom_id res chain seq x y z
N MET A 1 -9.18 -0.18 -18.77
CA MET A 1 -8.04 -0.02 -17.84
C MET A 1 -7.66 -1.38 -17.30
N GLN A 2 -6.40 -1.66 -17.26
CA GLN A 2 -5.95 -2.93 -16.75
C GLN A 2 -5.86 -2.89 -15.23
N LEU A 3 -6.00 -4.05 -14.63
CA LEU A 3 -5.98 -4.15 -13.18
C LEU A 3 -4.64 -3.69 -12.61
N GLU A 4 -3.54 -4.06 -13.24
CA GLU A 4 -2.23 -3.64 -12.75
C GLU A 4 -2.10 -2.13 -12.74
N THR A 5 -2.62 -1.48 -13.76
CA THR A 5 -2.57 -0.03 -13.83
C THR A 5 -3.39 0.59 -12.72
N ALA A 6 -4.56 0.04 -12.46
CA ALA A 6 -5.41 0.56 -11.40
C ALA A 6 -4.74 0.40 -10.04
N ILE A 7 -4.15 -0.76 -9.79
CA ILE A 7 -3.47 -1.00 -8.52
C ILE A 7 -2.29 -0.07 -8.36
N THR A 8 -1.52 0.13 -9.43
CA THR A 8 -0.36 1.01 -9.37
C THR A 8 -0.77 2.43 -9.05
N LYS A 9 -1.84 2.90 -9.68
CA LYS A 9 -2.33 4.25 -9.41
C LYS A 9 -2.80 4.39 -7.97
N LEU A 10 -3.43 3.36 -7.45
CA LEU A 10 -3.91 3.39 -6.08
C LEU A 10 -2.74 3.41 -5.11
N ILE A 11 -1.71 2.64 -5.39
CA ILE A 11 -0.51 2.65 -4.55
C ILE A 11 0.10 4.04 -4.52
N ARG A 12 0.18 4.69 -5.66
CA ARG A 12 0.73 6.05 -5.71
C ARG A 12 -0.12 7.04 -4.93
N PHE A 13 -1.43 6.89 -5.03
CA PHE A 13 -2.32 7.76 -4.28
C PHE A 13 -2.10 7.58 -2.78
N ILE A 14 -2.01 6.34 -2.33
CA ILE A 14 -1.79 6.07 -0.91
C ILE A 14 -0.44 6.61 -0.47
N GLN A 15 0.58 6.45 -1.29
CA GLN A 15 1.90 6.98 -0.96
C GLN A 15 1.86 8.50 -0.80
N SER A 16 1.13 9.19 -1.66
CA SER A 16 0.98 10.63 -1.54
C SER A 16 0.30 11.02 -0.23
N ARG A 17 -0.69 10.22 0.17
CA ARG A 17 -1.38 10.47 1.43
C ARG A 17 -0.42 10.29 2.61
N ILE A 18 0.38 9.25 2.57
CA ILE A 18 1.35 8.99 3.63
C ILE A 18 2.33 10.15 3.73
N GLU A 19 2.80 10.65 2.59
CA GLU A 19 3.74 11.76 2.59
C GLU A 19 3.11 13.02 3.14
N ALA A 20 1.87 13.30 2.77
CA ALA A 20 1.18 14.48 3.28
C ALA A 20 1.00 14.39 4.80
N LEU A 21 0.61 13.22 5.29
CA LEU A 21 0.45 13.02 6.72
C LEU A 21 1.79 13.16 7.46
N SER A 22 2.85 12.61 6.88
CA SER A 22 4.17 12.71 7.47
C SER A 22 4.63 14.16 7.56
N MET A 23 4.33 14.94 6.53
CA MET A 23 4.68 16.35 6.55
C MET A 23 3.94 17.10 7.63
N SER A 24 2.68 16.73 7.87
CA SER A 24 1.93 17.37 8.94
C SER A 24 2.63 17.21 10.28
N VAL A 25 3.19 16.03 10.52
CA VAL A 25 3.88 15.77 11.78
C VAL A 25 5.20 16.53 11.84
N THR A 26 5.98 16.47 10.77
CA THR A 26 7.33 17.02 10.79
C THR A 26 7.37 18.54 10.66
N SER A 27 6.33 19.12 10.11
CA SER A 27 6.31 20.58 9.91
C SER A 27 5.73 21.34 11.10
N GLY A 28 5.37 20.64 12.17
CA GLY A 28 4.83 21.31 13.33
C GLY A 28 3.34 21.57 13.24
N GLY A 29 2.66 20.94 12.31
CA GLY A 29 1.23 21.12 12.20
C GLY A 29 0.44 20.35 13.22
N VAL A 30 1.10 19.56 14.06
CA VAL A 30 0.46 18.74 15.08
C VAL A 30 0.83 19.33 16.44
N ASP A 31 -0.17 19.75 17.19
CA ASP A 31 0.08 20.50 18.40
C ASP A 31 -0.33 19.78 19.69
N ASN A 32 -0.79 18.54 19.59
CA ASN A 32 -1.08 17.78 20.79
C ASN A 32 -0.94 16.28 20.52
N MET A 33 -0.90 15.55 21.62
CA MET A 33 -0.63 14.12 21.55
C MET A 33 -1.75 13.34 20.87
N GLU A 34 -2.98 13.78 21.07
CA GLU A 34 -4.10 13.07 20.45
C GLU A 34 -4.05 13.18 18.94
N ASN A 35 -3.79 14.36 18.42
CA ASN A 35 -3.65 14.55 16.99
C ASN A 35 -2.45 13.78 16.45
N TYR A 36 -1.36 13.79 17.20
CA TYR A 36 -0.19 13.03 16.81
C TYR A 36 -0.50 11.55 16.65
N LYS A 37 -1.16 10.99 17.66
CA LYS A 37 -1.51 9.57 17.63
C LYS A 37 -2.47 9.25 16.48
N TYR A 38 -3.40 10.16 16.24
CA TYR A 38 -4.36 9.97 15.15
C TYR A 38 -3.63 9.90 13.81
N ILE A 39 -2.72 10.84 13.58
CA ILE A 39 -1.99 10.89 12.31
C ILE A 39 -1.09 9.68 12.16
N ILE A 40 -0.40 9.29 13.23
CA ILE A 40 0.45 8.10 13.17
C ILE A 40 -0.39 6.87 12.86
N GLY A 41 -1.59 6.77 13.45
CA GLY A 41 -2.49 5.67 13.13
C GLY A 41 -2.90 5.67 11.66
N GLN A 42 -3.16 6.84 11.11
CA GLN A 42 -3.50 6.96 9.69
C GLN A 42 -2.33 6.51 8.82
N ILE A 43 -1.13 6.92 9.16
CA ILE A 43 0.06 6.53 8.41
C ILE A 43 0.23 5.02 8.46
N ASN A 44 0.12 4.43 9.65
CA ASN A 44 0.28 2.99 9.79
C ASN A 44 -0.76 2.22 9.00
N ALA A 45 -2.02 2.67 9.06
CA ALA A 45 -3.08 2.01 8.30
C ALA A 45 -2.84 2.12 6.80
N SER A 46 -2.39 3.29 6.36
CA SER A 46 -2.11 3.50 4.94
C SER A 46 -0.93 2.65 4.47
N GLU A 47 0.09 2.51 5.32
CA GLU A 47 1.22 1.66 4.98
C GLU A 47 0.79 0.21 4.83
N ALA A 48 -0.07 -0.27 5.73
CA ALA A 48 -0.55 -1.64 5.65
C ALA A 48 -1.36 -1.86 4.38
N THR A 49 -2.22 -0.90 4.03
CA THR A 49 -3.01 -0.99 2.82
C THR A 49 -2.12 -0.98 1.58
N LYS A 50 -1.13 -0.10 1.58
CA LYS A 50 -0.20 -0.03 0.46
C LYS A 50 0.53 -1.36 0.29
N GLN A 51 0.97 -1.94 1.39
CA GLN A 51 1.68 -3.22 1.34
C GLN A 51 0.79 -4.31 0.76
N GLU A 52 -0.47 -4.33 1.17
CA GLU A 52 -1.38 -5.34 0.66
C GLU A 52 -1.61 -5.17 -0.84
N LEU A 53 -1.73 -3.95 -1.31
CA LEU A 53 -1.88 -3.71 -2.73
C LEU A 53 -0.64 -4.15 -3.50
N SER A 54 0.53 -3.92 -2.93
CA SER A 54 1.77 -4.38 -3.56
C SER A 54 1.81 -5.89 -3.63
N ASN A 55 1.35 -6.56 -2.59
CA ASN A 55 1.28 -8.00 -2.59
C ASN A 55 0.33 -8.52 -3.67
N LEU A 56 -0.81 -7.87 -3.81
CA LEU A 56 -1.77 -8.27 -4.84
C LEU A 56 -1.18 -8.09 -6.22
N LEU A 57 -0.46 -7.01 -6.43
CA LEU A 57 0.17 -6.78 -7.72
C LEU A 57 1.21 -7.83 -8.02
N ASN A 58 2.02 -8.18 -7.04
CA ASN A 58 3.01 -9.23 -7.21
C ASN A 58 2.35 -10.57 -7.52
N ASP A 59 1.28 -10.89 -6.81
CA ASP A 59 0.58 -12.14 -7.04
C ASP A 59 0.06 -12.21 -8.46
N LYS A 60 -0.51 -11.12 -8.94
CA LYS A 60 -1.04 -11.10 -10.28
C LYS A 60 0.06 -11.28 -11.31
N GLU A 61 1.17 -10.61 -11.12
CA GLU A 61 2.28 -10.71 -12.05
C GLU A 61 2.87 -12.12 -12.06
N GLN A 62 2.98 -12.73 -10.89
CA GLN A 62 3.48 -14.07 -10.80
C GLN A 62 2.56 -15.08 -11.46
N ASN A 63 1.25 -14.90 -11.24
CA ASN A 63 0.28 -15.80 -11.85
C ASN A 63 0.35 -15.72 -13.36
N GLU A 64 0.51 -14.54 -13.90
CA GLU A 64 0.60 -14.40 -15.34
C GLU A 64 1.89 -14.97 -15.89
N GLY A 65 2.97 -14.87 -15.11
CA GLY A 65 4.25 -15.36 -15.56
C GLY A 65 4.49 -16.82 -15.31
N THR A 66 3.73 -17.44 -14.42
CA THR A 66 3.98 -18.81 -14.02
C THR A 66 2.73 -19.65 -14.03
N VAL A 67 1.87 -19.39 -14.98
CA VAL A 67 0.61 -20.10 -15.03
C VAL A 67 0.83 -21.60 -15.11
N VAL A 68 1.89 -22.02 -15.74
CA VAL A 68 2.20 -23.44 -15.84
C VAL A 68 2.58 -24.01 -14.49
N ASP A 69 3.23 -23.21 -13.68
CA ASP A 69 3.71 -23.68 -12.38
C ASP A 69 2.60 -23.77 -11.36
N ILE A 70 1.52 -23.07 -11.58
CA ILE A 70 0.46 -23.07 -10.58
C ILE A 70 0.01 -24.47 -10.27
N ASN A 71 -0.15 -25.26 -11.30
CA ASN A 71 -0.60 -26.63 -11.09
C ASN A 71 0.42 -27.42 -10.30
N SER A 72 1.68 -27.24 -10.61
CA SER A 72 2.69 -28.04 -9.94
C SER A 72 2.87 -27.60 -8.50
N LYS A 73 2.72 -26.32 -8.22
CA LYS A 73 2.96 -25.90 -6.86
C LYS A 73 1.71 -25.90 -6.04
N SER A 74 0.58 -25.97 -6.67
CA SER A 74 -0.64 -25.99 -5.89
C SER A 74 -0.70 -27.22 -5.02
N LYS A 75 0.05 -28.20 -5.35
CA LYS A 75 0.09 -29.35 -4.51
C LYS A 75 1.13 -29.19 -3.47
N ASN A 76 1.71 -28.14 -3.37
CA ASN A 76 2.69 -27.97 -2.30
C ASN A 76 2.10 -27.46 -1.10
#